data_2fe572f1af9c05da011ff1e2f5781e39
#
_entry.id   2fe572f1af9c05da011ff1e2f5781e39
#
_cell.length_a   1.000
_cell.length_b   1.000
_cell.length_c   1.000
_cell.angle_alpha   90.00
_cell.angle_beta   90.00
_cell.angle_gamma   90.00
#
_symmetry.space_group_name_H-M   'P 1'
#
loop_
_entity.id
_entity.type
_entity.pdbx_description
1 polymer ?
#
loop_
_entity_poly.entity_id
_entity_poly.type
_entity_poly.pdbx_seq_one_letter_code
_entity_poly.pdbx_strand_id
1 'polypeptide(L)'
;PVAVFQDFADNLPVILKQLMALLLVPLRAPLDQGTLLHWPFLLSALTIALLATRFAPGALHFLKVYFSRAVWWHPSARADYLYYLINGAFFPVIFAPLLAVSAIVSSATVDMFNAPSGSGEAHWIIVTAFSLAVFVAYDFGRYVGHWVQHKNAVLWEFHKVHHSAEVLTPLTSF
;
A
#
# COMPACT_ATOMS: atom_id res chain seq x y z
N PRO A 1 22.57 -19.66 28.61
CA PRO A 1 22.89 -19.60 27.18
C PRO A 1 22.29 -20.77 26.37
N VAL A 2 22.34 -22.02 26.93
CA VAL A 2 21.85 -23.22 26.20
C VAL A 2 20.33 -23.21 26.02
N ALA A 3 19.56 -22.79 27.03
CA ALA A 3 18.08 -22.74 26.95
C ALA A 3 17.57 -21.75 25.87
N VAL A 4 18.24 -20.60 25.70
CA VAL A 4 17.87 -19.61 24.68
C VAL A 4 18.14 -20.14 23.28
N PHE A 5 19.24 -20.89 23.11
CA PHE A 5 19.58 -21.54 21.84
C PHE A 5 18.61 -22.66 21.47
N GLN A 6 18.16 -23.41 22.49
CA GLN A 6 17.19 -24.49 22.31
C GLN A 6 15.83 -23.93 21.89
N ASP A 7 15.33 -22.91 22.62
CA ASP A 7 14.08 -22.21 22.31
C ASP A 7 14.10 -21.57 20.91
N PHE A 8 15.23 -20.99 20.49
CA PHE A 8 15.41 -20.48 19.12
C PHE A 8 15.34 -21.59 18.06
N ALA A 9 15.99 -22.72 18.32
CA ALA A 9 16.01 -23.85 17.40
C ALA A 9 14.61 -24.48 17.24
N ASP A 10 13.86 -24.59 18.33
CA ASP A 10 12.50 -25.14 18.34
C ASP A 10 11.50 -24.22 17.61
N ASN A 11 11.71 -22.91 17.68
CA ASN A 11 10.86 -21.92 17.00
C ASN A 11 11.31 -21.58 15.56
N LEU A 12 12.50 -22.03 15.13
CA LEU A 12 13.04 -21.75 13.81
C LEU A 12 12.08 -22.11 12.64
N PRO A 13 11.39 -23.26 12.64
CA PRO A 13 10.43 -23.58 11.58
C PRO A 13 9.26 -22.60 11.53
N VAL A 14 8.80 -22.10 12.67
CA VAL A 14 7.72 -21.10 12.77
C VAL A 14 8.18 -19.77 12.23
N ILE A 15 9.37 -19.33 12.62
CA ILE A 15 10.00 -18.08 12.16
C ILE A 15 10.20 -18.13 10.65
N LEU A 16 10.74 -19.22 10.11
CA LEU A 16 10.93 -19.40 8.67
C LEU A 16 9.60 -19.35 7.91
N LYS A 17 8.55 -19.98 8.43
CA LYS A 17 7.22 -19.94 7.83
C LYS A 17 6.64 -18.52 7.83
N GLN A 18 6.83 -17.77 8.90
CA GLN A 18 6.40 -16.37 8.99
C GLN A 18 7.18 -15.47 8.02
N LEU A 19 8.50 -15.64 7.93
CA LEU A 19 9.33 -14.91 6.95
C LEU A 19 8.92 -15.22 5.51
N MET A 20 8.70 -16.49 5.20
CA MET A 20 8.20 -16.88 3.87
C MET A 20 6.82 -16.27 3.59
N ALA A 21 5.93 -16.25 4.56
CA ALA A 21 4.62 -15.62 4.42
C ALA A 21 4.74 -14.13 4.13
N LEU A 22 5.64 -13.40 4.81
CA LEU A 22 5.93 -11.98 4.56
C LEU A 22 6.48 -11.75 3.14
N LEU A 23 7.43 -12.57 2.69
CA LEU A 23 7.98 -12.47 1.35
C LEU A 23 6.94 -12.73 0.24
N LEU A 24 5.87 -13.48 0.56
CA LEU A 24 4.78 -13.76 -0.37
C LEU A 24 3.67 -12.68 -0.35
N VAL A 25 3.67 -11.76 0.62
CA VAL A 25 2.67 -10.68 0.71
C VAL A 25 2.57 -9.88 -0.60
N PRO A 26 3.68 -9.39 -1.19
CA PRO A 26 3.60 -8.65 -2.44
C PRO A 26 2.99 -9.47 -3.59
N LEU A 27 3.25 -10.77 -3.63
CA LEU A 27 2.75 -11.63 -4.70
C LEU A 27 1.25 -11.93 -4.59
N ARG A 28 0.65 -11.73 -3.41
CA ARG A 28 -0.79 -11.90 -3.17
C ARG A 28 -1.59 -10.63 -3.43
N ALA A 29 -0.94 -9.49 -3.60
CA ALA A 29 -1.60 -8.20 -3.79
C ALA A 29 -2.68 -8.18 -4.89
N PRO A 30 -2.54 -8.88 -6.04
CA PRO A 30 -3.61 -8.94 -7.04
C PRO A 30 -4.90 -9.61 -6.55
N LEU A 31 -4.82 -10.44 -5.51
CA LEU A 31 -5.95 -11.15 -4.92
C LEU A 31 -6.48 -10.47 -3.64
N ASP A 32 -5.75 -9.48 -3.12
CA ASP A 32 -6.08 -8.79 -1.88
C ASP A 32 -6.87 -7.50 -2.18
N GLN A 33 -8.12 -7.46 -1.70
CA GLN A 33 -9.02 -6.31 -1.84
C GLN A 33 -8.52 -5.03 -1.17
N GLY A 34 -7.60 -5.13 -0.22
CA GLY A 34 -6.98 -4.00 0.47
C GLY A 34 -5.85 -3.33 -0.32
N THR A 35 -5.49 -3.82 -1.50
CA THR A 35 -4.39 -3.28 -2.31
C THR A 35 -4.89 -2.63 -3.60
N LEU A 36 -4.16 -1.61 -4.07
CA LEU A 36 -4.41 -0.98 -5.37
C LEU A 36 -4.12 -1.92 -6.55
N LEU A 37 -3.37 -3.00 -6.33
CA LEU A 37 -3.07 -4.02 -7.34
C LEU A 37 -4.17 -5.09 -7.45
N HIS A 38 -5.23 -5.02 -6.63
CA HIS A 38 -6.35 -5.95 -6.73
C HIS A 38 -6.89 -5.98 -8.17
N TRP A 39 -7.03 -7.16 -8.73
CA TRP A 39 -7.33 -7.35 -10.15
C TRP A 39 -8.56 -6.58 -10.67
N PRO A 40 -9.65 -6.36 -9.91
CA PRO A 40 -10.78 -5.56 -10.40
C PRO A 40 -10.41 -4.08 -10.59
N PHE A 41 -9.51 -3.53 -9.72
CA PHE A 41 -9.03 -2.16 -9.89
C PHE A 41 -8.14 -2.03 -11.12
N LEU A 42 -7.26 -3.00 -11.36
CA LEU A 42 -6.42 -3.03 -12.57
C LEU A 42 -7.28 -3.13 -13.84
N LEU A 43 -8.32 -3.96 -13.79
CA LEU A 43 -9.25 -4.12 -14.91
C LEU A 43 -10.06 -2.84 -15.16
N SER A 44 -10.53 -2.17 -14.11
CA SER A 44 -11.24 -0.89 -14.23
C SER A 44 -10.32 0.21 -14.80
N ALA A 45 -9.08 0.31 -14.32
CA ALA A 45 -8.10 1.26 -14.83
C ALA A 45 -7.79 1.01 -16.32
N LEU A 46 -7.59 -0.25 -16.71
CA LEU A 46 -7.41 -0.62 -18.12
C LEU A 46 -8.63 -0.25 -18.96
N THR A 47 -9.84 -0.52 -18.47
CA THR A 47 -11.08 -0.18 -19.16
C THR A 47 -11.20 1.33 -19.37
N ILE A 48 -10.93 2.13 -18.33
CA ILE A 48 -10.93 3.59 -18.44
C ILE A 48 -9.89 4.07 -19.45
N ALA A 49 -8.68 3.52 -19.42
CA ALA A 49 -7.62 3.85 -20.37
C ALA A 49 -8.04 3.54 -21.82
N LEU A 50 -8.63 2.37 -22.07
CA LEU A 50 -9.13 1.99 -23.39
C LEU A 50 -10.27 2.91 -23.87
N LEU A 51 -11.17 3.29 -22.99
CA LEU A 51 -12.23 4.25 -23.31
C LEU A 51 -11.68 5.64 -23.63
N ALA A 52 -10.66 6.09 -22.89
CA ALA A 52 -10.00 7.36 -23.15
C ALA A 52 -9.26 7.38 -24.49
N THR A 53 -8.68 6.26 -24.91
CA THR A 53 -7.93 6.15 -26.18
C THR A 53 -8.80 5.91 -27.41
N ARG A 54 -10.12 5.75 -27.26
CA ARG A 54 -11.03 5.53 -28.41
C ARG A 54 -11.00 6.65 -29.45
N PHE A 55 -10.56 7.85 -29.07
CA PHE A 55 -10.53 9.02 -29.94
C PHE A 55 -9.18 9.29 -30.62
N ALA A 56 -8.06 8.76 -30.10
CA ALA A 56 -6.73 8.84 -30.70
C ALA A 56 -5.70 8.09 -29.84
N PRO A 57 -4.74 7.45 -30.38
CA PRO A 57 -4.46 6.83 -31.69
C PRO A 57 -5.08 5.44 -31.83
N GLY A 58 -6.07 5.11 -30.99
CA GLY A 58 -6.80 3.85 -30.99
C GLY A 58 -6.32 2.83 -29.93
N ALA A 59 -7.28 2.04 -29.42
CA ALA A 59 -7.07 1.09 -28.33
C ALA A 59 -5.98 0.04 -28.63
N LEU A 60 -5.91 -0.45 -29.88
CA LEU A 60 -4.90 -1.44 -30.27
C LEU A 60 -3.47 -0.88 -30.22
N HIS A 61 -3.28 0.36 -30.63
CA HIS A 61 -1.97 1.01 -30.55
C HIS A 61 -1.57 1.21 -29.09
N PHE A 62 -2.50 1.69 -28.24
CA PHE A 62 -2.27 1.82 -26.81
C PHE A 62 -1.85 0.47 -26.18
N LEU A 63 -2.58 -0.61 -26.42
CA LEU A 63 -2.25 -1.93 -25.89
C LEU A 63 -0.88 -2.41 -26.35
N LYS A 64 -0.57 -2.24 -27.64
CA LYS A 64 0.74 -2.64 -28.19
C LYS A 64 1.89 -1.88 -27.56
N VAL A 65 1.75 -0.59 -27.34
CA VAL A 65 2.78 0.25 -26.71
C VAL A 65 2.86 -0.06 -25.22
N TYR A 66 1.74 -0.05 -24.52
CA TYR A 66 1.70 -0.24 -23.07
C TYR A 66 2.23 -1.62 -22.63
N PHE A 67 1.86 -2.70 -23.34
CA PHE A 67 2.35 -4.05 -23.05
C PHE A 67 3.67 -4.41 -23.75
N SER A 68 4.38 -3.42 -24.29
CA SER A 68 5.68 -3.63 -24.91
C SER A 68 6.81 -3.84 -23.90
N ARG A 69 7.90 -4.45 -24.36
CA ARG A 69 9.12 -4.54 -23.56
C ARG A 69 9.73 -3.17 -23.25
N ALA A 70 9.47 -2.16 -24.08
CA ALA A 70 9.94 -0.80 -23.84
C ALA A 70 9.35 -0.19 -22.56
N VAL A 71 8.15 -0.57 -22.14
CA VAL A 71 7.51 -0.15 -20.89
C VAL A 71 7.86 -1.12 -19.76
N TRP A 72 7.51 -2.40 -19.90
CA TRP A 72 7.61 -3.36 -18.81
C TRP A 72 9.01 -3.84 -18.48
N TRP A 73 9.98 -3.68 -19.39
CA TRP A 73 11.39 -4.02 -19.17
C TRP A 73 12.29 -2.79 -19.11
N HIS A 74 11.69 -1.59 -19.04
CA HIS A 74 12.41 -0.35 -18.87
C HIS A 74 13.23 -0.37 -17.57
N PRO A 75 14.44 0.21 -17.51
CA PRO A 75 15.24 0.27 -16.27
C PRO A 75 14.45 0.85 -15.08
N SER A 76 13.68 1.92 -15.31
CA SER A 76 12.80 2.52 -14.32
C SER A 76 11.75 1.53 -13.80
N ALA A 77 11.02 0.83 -14.68
CA ALA A 77 10.03 -0.16 -14.27
C ALA A 77 10.63 -1.32 -13.47
N ARG A 78 11.85 -1.77 -13.85
CA ARG A 78 12.57 -2.81 -13.09
C ARG A 78 12.98 -2.34 -11.70
N ALA A 79 13.34 -1.06 -11.54
CA ALA A 79 13.60 -0.48 -10.23
C ALA A 79 12.31 -0.47 -9.38
N ASP A 80 11.17 -0.09 -9.96
CA ASP A 80 9.87 -0.11 -9.28
C ASP A 80 9.52 -1.54 -8.80
N TYR A 81 9.78 -2.57 -9.61
CA TYR A 81 9.54 -3.98 -9.21
C TYR A 81 10.39 -4.37 -8.01
N LEU A 82 11.65 -3.95 -7.98
CA LEU A 82 12.54 -4.21 -6.86
C LEU A 82 12.07 -3.47 -5.60
N TYR A 83 11.72 -2.18 -5.73
CA TYR A 83 11.16 -1.40 -4.61
C TYR A 83 9.86 -1.99 -4.09
N TYR A 84 8.96 -2.41 -4.96
CA TYR A 84 7.71 -3.06 -4.57
C TYR A 84 7.96 -4.32 -3.72
N LEU A 85 8.87 -5.18 -4.16
CA LEU A 85 9.22 -6.40 -3.42
C LEU A 85 9.89 -6.09 -2.08
N ILE A 86 10.84 -5.17 -2.06
CA ILE A 86 11.54 -4.76 -0.84
C ILE A 86 10.56 -4.12 0.14
N ASN A 87 9.78 -3.15 -0.31
CA ASN A 87 8.81 -2.47 0.53
C ASN A 87 7.75 -3.44 1.06
N GLY A 88 7.23 -4.33 0.22
CA GLY A 88 6.24 -5.34 0.62
C GLY A 88 6.74 -6.31 1.68
N ALA A 89 8.05 -6.61 1.69
CA ALA A 89 8.67 -7.50 2.67
C ALA A 89 9.06 -6.75 3.97
N PHE A 90 9.63 -5.56 3.87
CA PHE A 90 10.22 -4.85 5.03
C PHE A 90 9.24 -3.87 5.69
N PHE A 91 8.36 -3.23 4.94
CA PHE A 91 7.44 -2.23 5.47
C PHE A 91 6.56 -2.77 6.62
N PRO A 92 5.94 -3.96 6.50
CA PRO A 92 5.17 -4.52 7.60
C PRO A 92 5.98 -4.74 8.87
N VAL A 93 7.25 -5.15 8.75
CA VAL A 93 8.13 -5.40 9.89
C VAL A 93 8.50 -4.09 10.59
N ILE A 94 8.85 -3.05 9.81
CA ILE A 94 9.26 -1.73 10.34
C ILE A 94 8.07 -1.03 11.00
N PHE A 95 6.88 -1.12 10.42
CA PHE A 95 5.69 -0.40 10.91
C PHE A 95 4.82 -1.21 11.87
N ALA A 96 5.05 -2.54 12.04
CA ALA A 96 4.31 -3.34 13.01
C ALA A 96 4.33 -2.78 14.44
N PRO A 97 5.46 -2.29 15.00
CA PRO A 97 5.47 -1.68 16.32
C PRO A 97 4.60 -0.42 16.38
N LEU A 98 4.62 0.41 15.34
CA LEU A 98 3.81 1.63 15.26
C LEU A 98 2.31 1.31 15.19
N LEU A 99 1.93 0.28 14.44
CA LEU A 99 0.55 -0.21 14.40
C LEU A 99 0.10 -0.76 15.75
N ALA A 100 0.97 -1.48 16.46
CA ALA A 100 0.68 -1.96 17.82
C ALA A 100 0.45 -0.80 18.79
N VAL A 101 1.30 0.24 18.76
CA VAL A 101 1.12 1.45 19.56
C VAL A 101 -0.19 2.15 19.22
N SER A 102 -0.53 2.29 17.93
CA SER A 102 -1.78 2.90 17.50
C SER A 102 -3.02 2.14 17.99
N ALA A 103 -2.97 0.81 18.00
CA ALA A 103 -4.04 -0.03 18.53
C ALA A 103 -4.20 0.14 20.05
N ILE A 104 -3.10 0.20 20.81
CA ILE A 104 -3.11 0.44 22.26
C ILE A 104 -3.69 1.83 22.57
N VAL A 105 -3.25 2.87 21.85
CA VAL A 105 -3.77 4.22 22.04
C VAL A 105 -5.26 4.29 21.70
N SER A 106 -5.69 3.62 20.63
CA SER A 106 -7.09 3.58 20.23
C SER A 106 -7.96 2.90 21.29
N SER A 107 -7.55 1.72 21.79
CA SER A 107 -8.30 1.03 22.85
C SER A 107 -8.37 1.85 24.15
N ALA A 108 -7.25 2.43 24.58
CA ALA A 108 -7.22 3.28 25.76
C ALA A 108 -8.12 4.52 25.62
N THR A 109 -8.19 5.09 24.40
CA THR A 109 -9.09 6.22 24.11
C THR A 109 -10.55 5.81 24.21
N VAL A 110 -10.92 4.66 23.63
CA VAL A 110 -12.30 4.12 23.71
C VAL A 110 -12.68 3.88 25.18
N ASP A 111 -11.79 3.27 25.97
CA ASP A 111 -12.03 3.00 27.37
C ASP A 111 -12.15 4.29 28.20
N MET A 112 -11.30 5.30 27.94
CA MET A 112 -11.32 6.57 28.65
C MET A 112 -12.62 7.36 28.43
N PHE A 113 -13.17 7.29 27.23
CA PHE A 113 -14.43 7.99 26.92
C PHE A 113 -15.67 7.16 27.17
N ASN A 114 -15.57 5.96 27.77
CA ASN A 114 -16.67 5.03 27.98
C ASN A 114 -17.57 4.93 26.72
N ALA A 115 -16.93 4.91 25.55
CA ALA A 115 -17.66 4.85 24.30
C ALA A 115 -18.47 3.55 24.28
N PRO A 116 -19.80 3.61 24.15
CA PRO A 116 -20.63 2.41 24.15
C PRO A 116 -20.17 1.52 23.02
N SER A 117 -19.82 0.28 23.36
CA SER A 117 -19.59 -0.76 22.34
C SER A 117 -20.89 -0.89 21.56
N GLY A 118 -20.90 -0.26 20.40
CA GLY A 118 -22.12 0.04 19.66
C GLY A 118 -22.84 -1.21 19.20
N SER A 119 -23.97 -1.47 19.84
CA SER A 119 -25.04 -2.31 19.31
C SER A 119 -26.29 -1.48 18.95
N GLY A 120 -26.15 -0.14 18.96
CA GLY A 120 -27.22 0.75 18.51
C GLY A 120 -27.17 0.91 16.99
N GLU A 121 -28.34 0.90 16.34
CA GLU A 121 -28.43 1.28 14.93
C GLU A 121 -27.93 2.72 14.76
N ALA A 122 -26.71 2.87 14.24
CA ALA A 122 -26.18 4.19 13.97
C ALA A 122 -27.02 4.82 12.86
N HIS A 123 -27.56 5.99 13.14
CA HIS A 123 -28.38 6.71 12.15
C HIS A 123 -27.51 6.95 10.90
N TRP A 124 -28.02 6.57 9.72
CA TRP A 124 -27.27 6.62 8.46
C TRP A 124 -26.61 7.98 8.18
N ILE A 125 -27.23 9.09 8.62
CA ILE A 125 -26.67 10.45 8.50
C ILE A 125 -25.37 10.57 9.29
N ILE A 126 -25.32 10.05 10.53
CA ILE A 126 -24.13 10.09 11.40
C ILE A 126 -23.02 9.26 10.77
N VAL A 127 -23.34 8.06 10.29
CA VAL A 127 -22.36 7.19 9.62
C VAL A 127 -21.80 7.87 8.36
N THR A 128 -22.65 8.47 7.54
CA THR A 128 -22.23 9.17 6.33
C THR A 128 -21.37 10.39 6.67
N ALA A 129 -21.77 11.23 7.61
CA ALA A 129 -21.03 12.41 8.03
C ALA A 129 -19.65 12.03 8.62
N PHE A 130 -19.62 11.00 9.46
CA PHE A 130 -18.37 10.46 10.02
C PHE A 130 -17.46 9.91 8.92
N SER A 131 -17.99 9.12 7.98
CA SER A 131 -17.21 8.56 6.87
C SER A 131 -16.62 9.65 5.98
N LEU A 132 -17.39 10.70 5.68
CA LEU A 132 -16.91 11.86 4.93
C LEU A 132 -15.83 12.62 5.71
N ALA A 133 -16.01 12.84 7.02
CA ALA A 133 -15.02 13.51 7.85
C ALA A 133 -13.71 12.72 7.90
N VAL A 134 -13.78 11.40 8.08
CA VAL A 134 -12.60 10.51 8.07
C VAL A 134 -11.92 10.53 6.69
N PHE A 135 -12.69 10.47 5.62
CA PHE A 135 -12.16 10.53 4.25
C PHE A 135 -11.39 11.83 4.01
N VAL A 136 -11.99 12.98 4.34
CA VAL A 136 -11.34 14.30 4.18
C VAL A 136 -10.09 14.42 5.07
N ALA A 137 -10.17 13.98 6.33
CA ALA A 137 -9.03 14.03 7.25
C ALA A 137 -7.87 13.13 6.76
N TYR A 138 -8.18 11.96 6.25
CA TYR A 138 -7.20 11.04 5.70
C TYR A 138 -6.53 11.62 4.44
N ASP A 139 -7.31 12.15 3.51
CA ASP A 139 -6.79 12.74 2.26
C ASP A 139 -5.95 13.98 2.56
N PHE A 140 -6.41 14.85 3.47
CA PHE A 140 -5.64 15.99 3.94
C PHE A 140 -4.32 15.56 4.61
N GLY A 141 -4.34 14.54 5.45
CA GLY A 141 -3.14 13.99 6.08
C GLY A 141 -2.13 13.47 5.05
N ARG A 142 -2.60 12.78 4.02
CA ARG A 142 -1.76 12.34 2.89
C ARG A 142 -1.16 13.53 2.13
N TYR A 143 -1.98 14.55 1.83
CA TYR A 143 -1.50 15.77 1.18
C TYR A 143 -0.40 16.44 1.99
N VAL A 144 -0.61 16.66 3.29
CA VAL A 144 0.38 17.27 4.17
C VAL A 144 1.66 16.43 4.24
N GLY A 145 1.54 15.12 4.39
CA GLY A 145 2.69 14.20 4.39
C GLY A 145 3.50 14.31 3.10
N HIS A 146 2.85 14.29 1.96
CA HIS A 146 3.48 14.45 0.65
C HIS A 146 4.15 15.84 0.50
N TRP A 147 3.44 16.89 0.90
CA TRP A 147 3.98 18.25 0.87
C TRP A 147 5.24 18.41 1.73
N VAL A 148 5.26 17.82 2.94
CA VAL A 148 6.44 17.83 3.83
C VAL A 148 7.62 17.12 3.19
N GLN A 149 7.40 16.02 2.47
CA GLN A 149 8.45 15.30 1.74
C GLN A 149 9.08 16.17 0.65
N HIS A 150 8.32 17.03 -0.01
CA HIS A 150 8.83 17.99 -0.99
C HIS A 150 9.55 19.20 -0.35
N LYS A 151 9.28 19.53 0.92
CA LYS A 151 9.85 20.70 1.60
C LYS A 151 11.07 20.35 2.46
N ASN A 152 11.25 19.12 2.84
CA ASN A 152 12.36 18.68 3.68
C ASN A 152 13.42 17.98 2.82
N ALA A 153 14.66 18.49 2.85
CA ALA A 153 15.75 17.98 2.01
C ALA A 153 16.09 16.50 2.28
N VAL A 154 16.01 16.06 3.54
CA VAL A 154 16.28 14.67 3.90
C VAL A 154 15.15 13.74 3.39
N LEU A 155 13.90 14.14 3.61
CA LEU A 155 12.75 13.37 3.15
C LEU A 155 12.66 13.34 1.62
N TRP A 156 13.09 14.42 0.95
CA TRP A 156 13.17 14.48 -0.50
C TRP A 156 14.10 13.41 -1.08
N GLU A 157 15.22 13.10 -0.43
CA GLU A 157 16.14 12.06 -0.92
C GLU A 157 15.48 10.69 -1.05
N PHE A 158 14.52 10.38 -0.19
CA PHE A 158 13.71 9.16 -0.29
C PHE A 158 12.53 9.32 -1.25
N HIS A 159 11.90 10.49 -1.24
CA HIS A 159 10.69 10.74 -2.03
C HIS A 159 10.96 10.95 -3.52
N LYS A 160 12.12 11.49 -3.88
CA LYS A 160 12.51 11.71 -5.29
C LYS A 160 12.52 10.42 -6.12
N VAL A 161 12.67 9.25 -5.49
CA VAL A 161 12.60 7.94 -6.16
C VAL A 161 11.22 7.74 -6.78
N HIS A 162 10.15 8.13 -6.06
CA HIS A 162 8.79 8.12 -6.57
C HIS A 162 8.60 9.04 -7.80
N HIS A 163 9.35 10.14 -7.87
CA HIS A 163 9.32 11.07 -9.01
C HIS A 163 10.29 10.74 -10.13
N SER A 164 11.10 9.69 -10.00
CA SER A 164 12.11 9.30 -11.00
C SER A 164 11.58 8.34 -12.06
N ALA A 165 10.31 7.97 -11.99
CA ALA A 165 9.69 7.04 -12.92
C ALA A 165 9.61 7.65 -14.34
N GLU A 166 10.26 7.00 -15.32
CA GLU A 166 10.23 7.40 -16.73
C GLU A 166 9.11 6.69 -17.51
N VAL A 167 8.63 5.56 -16.99
CA VAL A 167 7.47 4.82 -17.51
C VAL A 167 6.55 4.46 -16.36
N LEU A 168 5.24 4.42 -16.62
CA LEU A 168 4.24 4.12 -15.62
C LEU A 168 3.72 2.70 -15.78
N THR A 169 3.86 1.91 -14.75
CA THR A 169 3.25 0.59 -14.60
C THR A 169 2.35 0.57 -13.36
N PRO A 170 1.50 -0.43 -13.15
CA PRO A 170 0.73 -0.53 -11.91
C PRO A 170 1.60 -0.59 -10.64
N LEU A 171 2.88 -0.94 -10.75
CA LEU A 171 3.83 -1.04 -9.64
C LEU A 171 4.62 0.26 -9.37
N THR A 172 4.48 1.28 -10.22
CA THR A 172 5.23 2.56 -10.08
C THR A 172 4.81 3.37 -8.85
N SER A 173 3.67 3.06 -8.23
CA SER A 173 3.15 3.79 -7.06
C SER A 173 3.59 3.24 -5.70
N PHE A 174 4.48 2.22 -5.67
CA PHE A 174 4.86 1.49 -4.47
C PHE A 174 6.30 1.70 -4.03
#